data_434743b00610eff2072fb96f1b76c6d2
#
_entry.id   434743b00610eff2072fb96f1b76c6d2
#
_cell.length_a   1.000
_cell.length_b   1.000
_cell.length_c   1.000
_cell.angle_alpha   90.00
_cell.angle_beta   90.00
_cell.angle_gamma   90.00
#
_symmetry.space_group_name_H-M   'P 1'
#
loop_
_entity.id
_entity.type
_entity.pdbx_description
1 polymer ?
#
loop_
_entity_poly.entity_id
_entity_poly.type
_entity_poly.pdbx_seq_one_letter_code
_entity_poly.pdbx_strand_id
1 'polypeptide(L)'
;MTTAAAAVEFDPFSDTYFNDPSDVYRRLRDEAPVYFNEQYRFYALSRFADVVTAHRDYQAFSSAHGVDLSMLSKDPELIRSIRSMIMMDPPEHERLRALVSRVFTP
;
A
#
# COMPACT_ATOMS: atom_id res chain seq x y z
N MET A 1 33.09 -17.54 -11.48
CA MET A 1 32.37 -16.92 -10.35
C MET A 1 31.25 -16.05 -10.89
N THR A 2 30.02 -16.40 -10.63
CA THR A 2 28.89 -15.57 -10.99
C THR A 2 28.75 -14.47 -9.94
N THR A 3 28.87 -13.24 -10.37
CA THR A 3 28.58 -12.10 -9.49
C THR A 3 27.08 -12.13 -9.18
N ALA A 4 26.72 -12.20 -7.92
CA ALA A 4 25.32 -12.10 -7.52
C ALA A 4 24.77 -10.74 -7.98
N ALA A 5 23.61 -10.74 -8.61
CA ALA A 5 22.92 -9.50 -8.94
C ALA A 5 22.65 -8.70 -7.66
N ALA A 6 22.80 -7.39 -7.72
CA ALA A 6 22.47 -6.53 -6.59
C ALA A 6 21.02 -6.78 -6.15
N ALA A 7 20.81 -6.88 -4.85
CA ALA A 7 19.45 -7.03 -4.31
C ALA A 7 18.58 -5.86 -4.74
N VAL A 8 17.29 -6.12 -4.94
CA VAL A 8 16.32 -5.07 -5.28
C VAL A 8 16.20 -4.10 -4.10
N GLU A 9 16.33 -2.82 -4.40
CA GLU A 9 16.07 -1.76 -3.42
C GLU A 9 14.88 -0.93 -3.90
N PHE A 10 13.89 -0.82 -3.05
CA PHE A 10 12.72 0.03 -3.31
C PHE A 10 12.62 1.08 -2.20
N ASP A 11 13.03 2.29 -2.52
CA ASP A 11 12.87 3.46 -1.67
C ASP A 11 11.82 4.38 -2.31
N PRO A 12 10.57 4.39 -1.77
CA PRO A 12 9.49 5.18 -2.35
C PRO A 12 9.69 6.70 -2.18
N PHE A 13 10.66 7.13 -1.39
CA PHE A 13 10.99 8.53 -1.18
C PHE A 13 12.20 8.99 -1.98
N SER A 14 12.78 8.15 -2.83
CA SER A 14 13.91 8.49 -3.66
C SER A 14 13.51 9.25 -4.93
N ASP A 15 14.39 10.12 -5.41
CA ASP A 15 14.19 10.85 -6.65
C ASP A 15 14.10 9.91 -7.86
N THR A 16 14.88 8.84 -7.86
CA THR A 16 14.86 7.83 -8.93
C THR A 16 13.48 7.20 -9.08
N TYR A 17 12.84 6.86 -7.96
CA TYR A 17 11.49 6.31 -7.96
C TYR A 17 10.46 7.32 -8.47
N PHE A 18 10.54 8.57 -8.00
CA PHE A 18 9.61 9.62 -8.44
C PHE A 18 9.71 9.93 -9.92
N ASN A 19 10.93 9.89 -10.46
CA ASN A 19 11.14 10.23 -11.86
C ASN A 19 10.75 9.10 -12.81
N ASP A 20 11.09 7.86 -12.49
CA ASP A 20 10.73 6.70 -13.30
C ASP A 20 10.68 5.42 -12.45
N PRO A 21 9.50 5.03 -11.98
CA PRO A 21 9.34 3.84 -11.15
C PRO A 21 9.31 2.52 -11.94
N SER A 22 9.30 2.57 -13.27
CA SER A 22 9.03 1.38 -14.10
C SER A 22 10.03 0.25 -13.90
N ASP A 23 11.32 0.57 -13.85
CA ASP A 23 12.38 -0.43 -13.65
C ASP A 23 12.32 -1.06 -12.27
N VAL A 24 12.05 -0.26 -11.24
CA VAL A 24 11.89 -0.75 -9.86
C VAL A 24 10.72 -1.71 -9.78
N TYR A 25 9.58 -1.36 -10.35
CA TYR A 25 8.39 -2.23 -10.35
C TYR A 25 8.64 -3.55 -11.07
N ARG A 26 9.32 -3.51 -12.22
CA ARG A 26 9.68 -4.71 -12.95
C ARG A 26 10.57 -5.62 -12.12
N ARG A 27 11.59 -5.07 -11.50
CA ARG A 27 12.51 -5.83 -10.64
C ARG A 27 11.82 -6.41 -9.42
N LEU A 28 10.89 -5.66 -8.81
CA LEU A 28 10.08 -6.18 -7.71
C LEU A 28 9.25 -7.39 -8.13
N ARG A 29 8.58 -7.30 -9.30
CA ARG A 29 7.78 -8.43 -9.81
C ARG A 29 8.61 -9.66 -10.12
N ASP A 30 9.79 -9.49 -10.67
CA ASP A 30 10.65 -10.58 -11.12
C ASP A 30 11.49 -11.18 -10.00
N GLU A 31 12.02 -10.36 -9.10
CA GLU A 31 13.05 -10.76 -8.15
C GLU A 31 12.59 -10.74 -6.70
N ALA A 32 11.64 -9.90 -6.34
CA ALA A 32 11.16 -9.74 -4.96
C ALA A 32 9.66 -9.43 -4.91
N PRO A 33 8.79 -10.39 -5.29
CA PRO A 33 7.34 -10.14 -5.37
C PRO A 33 6.67 -9.82 -4.03
N VAL A 34 7.31 -10.22 -2.92
CA VAL A 34 6.95 -9.79 -1.57
C VAL A 34 8.20 -9.16 -0.99
N TYR A 35 8.32 -7.85 -1.14
CA TYR A 35 9.49 -7.08 -0.74
C TYR A 35 9.31 -6.51 0.67
N PHE A 36 10.37 -6.54 1.48
CA PHE A 36 10.41 -5.88 2.79
C PHE A 36 11.48 -4.79 2.81
N ASN A 37 11.08 -3.57 3.17
CA ASN A 37 12.01 -2.46 3.36
C ASN A 37 12.35 -2.34 4.84
N GLU A 38 13.62 -2.57 5.19
CA GLU A 38 14.09 -2.55 6.58
C GLU A 38 14.15 -1.12 7.16
N GLN A 39 14.46 -0.14 6.32
CA GLN A 39 14.59 1.24 6.77
C GLN A 39 13.25 1.84 7.21
N TYR A 40 12.22 1.65 6.39
CA TYR A 40 10.89 2.21 6.66
C TYR A 40 9.90 1.19 7.21
N ARG A 41 10.31 -0.08 7.33
CA ARG A 41 9.54 -1.16 7.95
C ARG A 41 8.19 -1.40 7.29
N PHE A 42 8.17 -1.58 5.97
CA PHE A 42 6.96 -1.92 5.22
C PHE A 42 7.20 -3.09 4.27
N TYR A 43 6.11 -3.76 3.90
CA TYR A 43 6.08 -4.76 2.83
C TYR A 43 5.48 -4.15 1.57
N ALA A 44 5.99 -4.56 0.41
CA ALA A 44 5.43 -4.17 -0.88
C ALA A 44 5.08 -5.41 -1.70
N LEU A 45 3.85 -5.48 -2.18
CA LEU A 45 3.38 -6.49 -3.12
C LEU A 45 3.38 -5.88 -4.52
N SER A 46 3.88 -6.61 -5.51
CA SER A 46 4.05 -6.08 -6.86
C SER A 46 3.36 -6.88 -7.96
N ARG A 47 2.98 -8.14 -7.69
CA ARG A 47 2.28 -8.97 -8.67
C ARG A 47 0.78 -8.76 -8.59
N PHE A 48 0.13 -8.71 -9.75
CA PHE A 48 -1.30 -8.43 -9.87
C PHE A 48 -2.16 -9.34 -8.98
N ALA A 49 -1.95 -10.64 -9.01
CA ALA A 49 -2.72 -11.59 -8.23
C ALA A 49 -2.61 -11.34 -6.73
N ASP A 50 -1.40 -11.05 -6.24
CA ASP A 50 -1.14 -10.76 -4.83
C ASP A 50 -1.79 -9.45 -4.39
N VAL A 51 -1.70 -8.43 -5.23
CA VAL A 51 -2.31 -7.11 -4.97
C VAL A 51 -3.84 -7.25 -4.89
N VAL A 52 -4.46 -7.97 -5.83
CA VAL A 52 -5.91 -8.20 -5.82
C VAL A 52 -6.34 -8.96 -4.56
N THR A 53 -5.60 -10.01 -4.20
CA THR A 53 -5.90 -10.80 -2.99
C THR A 53 -5.80 -9.93 -1.74
N ALA A 54 -4.75 -9.13 -1.62
CA ALA A 54 -4.56 -8.25 -0.48
C ALA A 54 -5.67 -7.19 -0.37
N HIS A 55 -6.09 -6.60 -1.48
CA HIS A 55 -7.18 -5.62 -1.48
C HIS A 55 -8.53 -6.20 -1.06
N ARG A 56 -8.75 -7.49 -1.29
CA ARG A 56 -10.00 -8.17 -0.92
C ARG A 56 -10.01 -8.66 0.51
N ASP A 57 -8.86 -8.90 1.09
CA ASP A 57 -8.73 -9.45 2.44
C ASP A 57 -8.53 -8.35 3.47
N TYR A 58 -9.60 -7.64 3.81
CA TYR A 58 -9.55 -6.54 4.78
C TYR A 58 -9.22 -7.02 6.20
N GLN A 59 -9.43 -8.30 6.52
CA GLN A 59 -9.13 -8.84 7.84
C GLN A 59 -7.61 -8.97 8.06
N ALA A 60 -6.88 -9.40 7.03
CA ALA A 60 -5.42 -9.48 7.08
C ALA A 60 -4.75 -8.15 6.71
N PHE A 61 -5.36 -7.36 5.81
CA PHE A 61 -4.81 -6.12 5.27
C PHE A 61 -5.78 -4.96 5.50
N SER A 62 -5.80 -4.47 6.74
CA SER A 62 -6.68 -3.38 7.16
C SER A 62 -6.24 -2.03 6.59
N SER A 63 -7.20 -1.19 6.18
CA SER A 63 -6.96 0.20 5.79
C SER A 63 -7.05 1.18 6.97
N ALA A 64 -7.36 0.70 8.17
CA ALA A 64 -7.60 1.55 9.33
C ALA A 64 -6.36 2.33 9.81
N HIS A 65 -5.16 1.85 9.46
CA HIS A 65 -3.89 2.47 9.86
C HIS A 65 -3.33 3.47 8.85
N GLY A 66 -4.06 3.73 7.78
CA GLY A 66 -3.68 4.66 6.75
C GLY A 66 -3.58 4.03 5.36
N VAL A 67 -3.46 4.87 4.34
CA VAL A 67 -3.45 4.45 2.93
C VAL A 67 -2.24 4.97 2.17
N ASP A 68 -1.33 5.63 2.85
CA ASP A 68 -0.14 6.24 2.27
C ASP A 68 1.08 5.90 3.13
N LEU A 69 2.22 5.69 2.48
CA LEU A 69 3.47 5.33 3.17
C LEU A 69 3.92 6.40 4.16
N SER A 70 3.62 7.67 3.89
CA SER A 70 3.93 8.76 4.82
C SER A 70 3.22 8.64 6.17
N MET A 71 2.14 7.87 6.23
CA MET A 71 1.37 7.64 7.46
C MET A 71 2.00 6.59 8.39
N LEU A 72 2.95 5.81 7.92
CA LEU A 72 3.59 4.75 8.71
C LEU A 72 4.30 5.28 9.96
N SER A 73 4.83 6.50 9.89
CA SER A 73 5.57 7.13 10.98
C SER A 73 4.73 8.08 11.83
N LYS A 74 3.44 8.24 11.52
CA LYS A 74 2.56 9.16 12.23
C LYS A 74 1.90 8.51 13.44
N ASP A 75 1.57 9.35 14.42
CA ASP A 75 0.85 8.95 15.61
C ASP A 75 -0.51 8.31 15.24
N PRO A 76 -0.84 7.12 15.78
CA PRO A 76 -2.14 6.49 15.55
C PRO A 76 -3.35 7.37 15.87
N GLU A 77 -3.25 8.24 16.88
CA GLU A 77 -4.33 9.18 17.21
C GLU A 77 -4.52 10.24 16.13
N LEU A 78 -3.42 10.75 15.56
CA LEU A 78 -3.48 11.67 14.43
C LEU A 78 -4.14 11.00 13.22
N ILE A 79 -3.78 9.76 12.91
CA ILE A 79 -4.38 8.99 11.82
C ILE A 79 -5.89 8.86 12.03
N ARG A 80 -6.32 8.55 13.25
CA ARG A 80 -7.76 8.46 13.58
C ARG A 80 -8.48 9.78 13.40
N SER A 81 -7.83 10.90 13.71
CA SER A 81 -8.43 12.23 13.59
C SER A 81 -8.64 12.70 12.16
N ILE A 82 -7.82 12.21 11.22
CA ILE A 82 -7.92 12.55 9.79
C ILE A 82 -8.60 11.45 8.97
N ARG A 83 -9.23 10.52 9.63
CA ARG A 83 -9.84 9.34 9.04
C ARG A 83 -10.91 9.68 8.01
N SER A 84 -10.79 9.09 6.84
CA SER A 84 -11.75 9.19 5.75
C SER A 84 -12.28 7.82 5.36
N MET A 85 -13.28 7.77 4.47
CA MET A 85 -13.91 6.52 4.05
C MET A 85 -12.90 5.48 3.51
N ILE A 86 -11.87 5.92 2.79
CA ILE A 86 -10.84 5.02 2.24
C ILE A 86 -10.01 4.33 3.35
N MET A 87 -9.97 4.93 4.53
CA MET A 87 -9.24 4.41 5.69
C MET A 87 -10.12 3.59 6.62
N MET A 88 -11.29 3.20 6.18
CA MET A 88 -12.26 2.41 6.96
C MET A 88 -12.39 1.00 6.40
N ASP A 89 -12.47 0.04 7.31
CA ASP A 89 -12.79 -1.35 6.99
C ASP A 89 -14.30 -1.59 7.11
N PRO A 90 -14.86 -2.67 6.53
CA PRO A 90 -16.22 -3.10 6.84
C PRO A 90 -16.40 -3.35 8.36
N PRO A 91 -17.55 -3.07 8.97
CA PRO A 91 -18.78 -2.57 8.35
C PRO A 91 -18.88 -1.05 8.21
N GLU A 92 -17.96 -0.28 8.81
CA GLU A 92 -18.03 1.19 8.78
C GLU A 92 -17.92 1.75 7.36
N HIS A 93 -17.02 1.22 6.55
CA HIS A 93 -16.83 1.62 5.16
C HIS A 93 -18.13 1.47 4.37
N GLU A 94 -18.80 0.33 4.53
CA GLU A 94 -20.02 0.04 3.80
C GLU A 94 -21.17 0.96 4.21
N ARG A 95 -21.28 1.29 5.51
CA ARG A 95 -22.28 2.21 6.02
C ARG A 95 -22.12 3.61 5.43
N LEU A 96 -20.90 4.11 5.43
CA LEU A 96 -20.61 5.44 4.91
C LEU A 96 -20.77 5.49 3.38
N ARG A 97 -20.30 4.47 2.69
CA ARG A 97 -20.44 4.33 1.24
C ARG A 97 -21.92 4.30 0.83
N ALA A 98 -22.77 3.59 1.58
CA ALA A 98 -24.20 3.53 1.31
C ALA A 98 -24.87 4.90 1.40
N LEU A 99 -24.46 5.74 2.36
CA LEU A 99 -24.96 7.11 2.48
C LEU A 99 -24.54 7.98 1.30
N VAL A 100 -23.29 7.91 0.89
CA VAL A 100 -22.74 8.71 -0.21
C VAL A 100 -23.31 8.25 -1.55
N SER A 101 -23.49 6.96 -1.77
CA SER A 101 -23.98 6.42 -3.05
C SER A 101 -25.39 6.88 -3.39
N ARG A 102 -26.23 7.21 -2.39
CA ARG A 102 -27.57 7.75 -2.61
C ARG A 102 -27.57 9.08 -3.35
N VAL A 103 -26.47 9.84 -3.24
CA VAL A 103 -26.32 11.13 -3.93
C VAL A 103 -25.91 10.95 -5.39
N PHE A 104 -25.20 9.88 -5.71
CA PHE A 104 -24.58 9.63 -7.01
C PHE A 104 -25.29 8.59 -7.86
N THR A 105 -26.27 7.89 -7.33
CA THR A 105 -27.10 6.93 -8.07
C THR A 105 -28.48 7.53 -8.33
N PRO A 106 -29.06 7.28 -9.55
CA PRO A 106 -30.41 7.72 -9.85
C PRO A 106 -31.45 7.06 -8.96
#